data_9dec43271075250ed0f86a4ef4ed0f25
#
_entry.id   9dec43271075250ed0f86a4ef4ed0f25
#
_cell.length_a   1.000
_cell.length_b   1.000
_cell.length_c   1.000
_cell.angle_alpha   90.00
_cell.angle_beta   90.00
_cell.angle_gamma   90.00
#
_symmetry.space_group_name_H-M   'P 1'
#
loop_
_entity.id
_entity.type
_entity.pdbx_description
1 polymer ?
#
loop_
_entity_poly.entity_id
_entity_poly.type
_entity_poly.pdbx_seq_one_letter_code
_entity_poly.pdbx_strand_id
1 'polypeptide(L)'
;KLLDKDTRIRLYKILGVDWTAEIFSYLEDTPEYIEEFMTELSVDAAADVLEKMDADDAVDILDNVSEEERHALISHMEKDAKDDVCLIYSYDDDEIGSKMTTNFICINNKLTIKEAMKELVAQAEENDNVNTIYVVDDNNIYYGAIDLKELIIARDYQKLEDIISTSYPYVYA
;
A
#
# COMPACT_ATOMS: atom_id res chain seq x y z
N LYS A 1 23.55 -4.29 11.26
CA LYS A 1 23.79 -5.74 11.00
C LYS A 1 24.28 -6.39 12.30
N LEU A 2 23.33 -6.70 13.20
CA LEU A 2 23.64 -7.29 14.52
C LEU A 2 23.52 -8.83 14.51
N LEU A 3 22.78 -9.41 13.54
CA LEU A 3 22.54 -10.84 13.43
C LEU A 3 23.27 -11.43 12.22
N ASP A 4 23.77 -12.68 12.39
CA ASP A 4 24.26 -13.46 11.26
C ASP A 4 23.10 -13.98 10.38
N LYS A 5 23.43 -14.42 9.15
CA LYS A 5 22.47 -14.90 8.16
C LYS A 5 21.57 -16.04 8.68
N ASP A 6 22.16 -17.05 9.34
CA ASP A 6 21.38 -18.20 9.81
C ASP A 6 20.38 -17.80 10.90
N THR A 7 20.77 -16.85 11.73
CA THR A 7 19.89 -16.29 12.77
C THR A 7 18.76 -15.46 12.15
N ARG A 8 19.02 -14.65 11.10
CA ARG A 8 17.99 -13.89 10.39
C ARG A 8 16.97 -14.81 9.72
N ILE A 9 17.43 -15.85 8.98
CA ILE A 9 16.54 -16.83 8.35
C ILE A 9 15.63 -17.54 9.37
N ARG A 10 16.16 -17.86 10.56
CA ARG A 10 15.34 -18.43 11.64
C ARG A 10 14.34 -17.42 12.18
N LEU A 11 14.74 -16.16 12.28
CA LEU A 11 13.88 -15.08 12.75
C LEU A 11 12.69 -14.88 11.78
N TYR A 12 12.91 -14.80 10.47
CA TYR A 12 11.85 -14.69 9.47
C TYR A 12 10.82 -15.82 9.59
N LYS A 13 11.29 -17.06 9.80
CA LYS A 13 10.40 -18.22 10.00
C LYS A 13 9.57 -18.15 11.28
N ILE A 14 10.09 -17.52 12.31
CA ILE A 14 9.37 -17.36 13.60
C ILE A 14 8.37 -16.23 13.53
N LEU A 15 8.73 -15.14 12.89
CA LEU A 15 7.90 -13.94 12.76
C LEU A 15 6.72 -14.15 11.79
N GLY A 16 6.92 -14.97 10.75
CA GLY A 16 5.96 -15.11 9.67
C GLY A 16 6.04 -13.96 8.67
N VAL A 17 5.17 -14.00 7.66
CA VAL A 17 5.21 -13.10 6.52
C VAL A 17 4.92 -11.65 6.95
N ASP A 18 3.85 -11.41 7.69
CA ASP A 18 3.41 -10.06 8.05
C ASP A 18 4.48 -9.28 8.82
N TRP A 19 5.05 -9.86 9.89
CA TRP A 19 6.13 -9.21 10.65
C TRP A 19 7.45 -9.11 9.89
N THR A 20 7.66 -10.01 8.92
CA THR A 20 8.84 -9.91 8.06
C THR A 20 8.68 -8.75 7.08
N ALA A 21 7.49 -8.58 6.51
CA ALA A 21 7.15 -7.43 5.65
C ALA A 21 7.34 -6.10 6.39
N GLU A 22 6.81 -5.99 7.59
CA GLU A 22 6.98 -4.80 8.46
C GLU A 22 8.46 -4.47 8.73
N ILE A 23 9.32 -5.48 8.89
CA ILE A 23 10.78 -5.25 9.05
C ILE A 23 11.40 -4.80 7.74
N PHE A 24 10.96 -5.36 6.62
CA PHE A 24 11.52 -5.06 5.30
C PHE A 24 11.13 -3.65 4.82
N SER A 25 9.97 -3.11 5.18
CA SER A 25 9.60 -1.72 4.86
C SER A 25 10.58 -0.69 5.45
N TYR A 26 11.26 -1.01 6.56
CA TYR A 26 12.33 -0.15 7.10
C TYR A 26 13.68 -0.30 6.38
N LEU A 27 13.81 -1.18 5.38
CA LEU A 27 15.07 -1.34 4.63
C LEU A 27 15.28 -0.27 3.57
N GLU A 28 14.27 0.50 3.18
CA GLU A 28 14.39 1.61 2.25
C GLU A 28 15.48 2.61 2.68
N ASP A 29 15.66 2.82 3.98
CA ASP A 29 16.72 3.64 4.58
C ASP A 29 18.13 3.01 4.48
N THR A 30 18.23 1.72 4.07
CA THR A 30 19.48 0.95 4.02
C THR A 30 19.59 0.06 2.79
N PRO A 31 19.55 0.63 1.58
CA PRO A 31 19.47 -0.13 0.32
C PRO A 31 20.62 -1.11 0.13
N GLU A 32 21.79 -0.87 0.74
CA GLU A 32 22.95 -1.74 0.67
C GLU A 32 22.73 -3.15 1.27
N TYR A 33 21.64 -3.36 2.03
CA TYR A 33 21.31 -4.67 2.61
C TYR A 33 20.14 -5.37 1.93
N ILE A 34 19.39 -4.69 1.08
CA ILE A 34 18.17 -5.23 0.46
C ILE A 34 18.50 -6.50 -0.34
N GLU A 35 19.46 -6.43 -1.27
CA GLU A 35 19.84 -7.57 -2.09
C GLU A 35 20.32 -8.76 -1.22
N GLU A 36 21.12 -8.49 -0.16
CA GLU A 36 21.57 -9.54 0.76
C GLU A 36 20.38 -10.23 1.44
N PHE A 37 19.42 -9.46 1.94
CA PHE A 37 18.31 -9.99 2.74
C PHE A 37 17.25 -10.66 1.86
N MET A 38 16.97 -10.14 0.69
CA MET A 38 16.07 -10.77 -0.27
C MET A 38 16.57 -12.16 -0.70
N THR A 39 17.89 -12.31 -0.93
CA THR A 39 18.50 -13.61 -1.26
C THR A 39 18.52 -14.63 -0.10
N GLU A 40 18.15 -14.24 1.11
CA GLU A 40 17.99 -15.15 2.24
C GLU A 40 16.64 -15.89 2.24
N LEU A 41 15.67 -15.39 1.48
CA LEU A 41 14.36 -15.98 1.28
C LEU A 41 14.35 -16.80 -0.02
N SER A 42 13.43 -17.76 -0.11
CA SER A 42 13.08 -18.33 -1.43
C SER A 42 12.27 -17.31 -2.23
N VAL A 43 12.23 -17.42 -3.55
CA VAL A 43 11.45 -16.51 -4.42
C VAL A 43 9.99 -16.43 -3.98
N ASP A 44 9.36 -17.58 -3.65
CA ASP A 44 7.99 -17.61 -3.16
C ASP A 44 7.83 -16.82 -1.84
N ALA A 45 8.72 -17.10 -0.87
CA ALA A 45 8.66 -16.42 0.44
C ALA A 45 8.99 -14.91 0.36
N ALA A 46 9.83 -14.51 -0.59
CA ALA A 46 10.14 -13.12 -0.84
C ALA A 46 8.96 -12.40 -1.51
N ALA A 47 8.29 -13.07 -2.47
CA ALA A 47 7.07 -12.57 -3.09
C ALA A 47 5.95 -12.40 -2.05
N ASP A 48 5.72 -13.43 -1.19
CA ASP A 48 4.74 -13.36 -0.09
C ASP A 48 5.01 -12.17 0.86
N VAL A 49 6.29 -11.85 1.14
CA VAL A 49 6.68 -10.71 1.97
C VAL A 49 6.37 -9.39 1.27
N LEU A 50 6.73 -9.26 -0.01
CA LEU A 50 6.47 -8.05 -0.81
C LEU A 50 4.97 -7.78 -0.99
N GLU A 51 4.14 -8.82 -1.10
CA GLU A 51 2.68 -8.71 -1.18
C GLU A 51 2.02 -8.13 0.07
N LYS A 52 2.69 -8.22 1.22
CA LYS A 52 2.22 -7.68 2.51
C LYS A 52 2.71 -6.28 2.80
N MET A 53 3.56 -5.75 1.93
CA MET A 53 4.05 -4.36 2.02
C MET A 53 3.13 -3.43 1.24
N ASP A 54 3.20 -2.14 1.52
CA ASP A 54 2.64 -1.14 0.64
C ASP A 54 3.33 -1.22 -0.73
N ALA A 55 2.60 -0.97 -1.81
CA ALA A 55 3.14 -1.19 -3.15
C ALA A 55 4.33 -0.29 -3.47
N ASP A 56 4.37 0.93 -2.93
CA ASP A 56 5.50 1.85 -3.04
C ASP A 56 6.75 1.32 -2.30
N ASP A 57 6.61 0.82 -1.08
CA ASP A 57 7.69 0.16 -0.34
C ASP A 57 8.21 -1.07 -1.09
N ALA A 58 7.29 -1.89 -1.64
CA ALA A 58 7.67 -3.05 -2.45
C ALA A 58 8.44 -2.66 -3.71
N VAL A 59 8.06 -1.58 -4.38
CA VAL A 59 8.77 -1.01 -5.54
C VAL A 59 10.17 -0.56 -5.14
N ASP A 60 10.31 0.16 -4.02
CA ASP A 60 11.61 0.60 -3.53
C ASP A 60 12.57 -0.57 -3.24
N ILE A 61 12.05 -1.69 -2.74
CA ILE A 61 12.83 -2.93 -2.58
C ILE A 61 13.19 -3.53 -3.94
N LEU A 62 12.22 -3.64 -4.84
CA LEU A 62 12.40 -4.23 -6.16
C LEU A 62 13.38 -3.43 -7.05
N ASP A 63 13.54 -2.14 -6.82
CA ASP A 63 14.53 -1.32 -7.51
C ASP A 63 15.97 -1.58 -7.07
N ASN A 64 16.15 -2.20 -5.90
CA ASN A 64 17.45 -2.55 -5.33
C ASN A 64 17.86 -4.02 -5.54
N VAL A 65 17.13 -4.77 -6.37
CA VAL A 65 17.51 -6.13 -6.81
C VAL A 65 17.79 -6.16 -8.32
N SER A 66 18.40 -7.24 -8.80
CA SER A 66 18.66 -7.38 -10.24
C SER A 66 17.36 -7.47 -11.05
N GLU A 67 17.40 -7.09 -12.34
CA GLU A 67 16.23 -7.15 -13.22
C GLU A 67 15.66 -8.58 -13.34
N GLU A 68 16.52 -9.59 -13.34
CA GLU A 68 16.12 -11.00 -13.38
C GLU A 68 15.35 -11.40 -12.10
N GLU A 69 15.85 -11.00 -10.93
CA GLU A 69 15.20 -11.24 -9.63
C GLU A 69 13.89 -10.49 -9.52
N ARG A 70 13.86 -9.22 -9.93
CA ARG A 70 12.64 -8.39 -9.97
C ARG A 70 11.54 -9.07 -10.77
N HIS A 71 11.83 -9.51 -11.99
CA HIS A 71 10.89 -10.23 -12.82
C HIS A 71 10.41 -11.54 -12.18
N ALA A 72 11.32 -12.30 -11.55
CA ALA A 72 10.96 -13.51 -10.85
C ALA A 72 10.01 -13.23 -9.69
N LEU A 73 10.32 -12.25 -8.84
CA LEU A 73 9.50 -11.86 -7.69
C LEU A 73 8.10 -11.41 -8.12
N ILE A 74 8.00 -10.46 -9.04
CA ILE A 74 6.70 -9.97 -9.56
C ILE A 74 5.89 -11.11 -10.22
N SER A 75 6.54 -12.10 -10.85
CA SER A 75 5.82 -13.22 -11.47
C SER A 75 5.20 -14.17 -10.46
N HIS A 76 5.73 -14.22 -9.23
CA HIS A 76 5.24 -15.08 -8.13
C HIS A 76 4.22 -14.38 -7.24
N MET A 77 4.06 -13.05 -7.35
CA MET A 77 3.06 -12.30 -6.61
C MET A 77 1.63 -12.68 -7.02
N GLU A 78 0.71 -12.62 -6.05
CA GLU A 78 -0.73 -12.66 -6.30
C GLU A 78 -1.16 -11.48 -7.19
N LYS A 79 -2.31 -11.68 -7.87
CA LYS A 79 -2.72 -10.78 -8.94
C LYS A 79 -2.88 -9.33 -8.46
N ASP A 80 -3.51 -9.12 -7.31
CA ASP A 80 -3.88 -7.77 -6.85
C ASP A 80 -2.62 -6.97 -6.46
N ALA A 81 -1.72 -7.53 -5.66
CA ALA A 81 -0.44 -6.90 -5.30
C ALA A 81 0.45 -6.66 -6.55
N LYS A 82 0.45 -7.62 -7.48
CA LYS A 82 1.15 -7.46 -8.75
C LYS A 82 0.60 -6.29 -9.59
N ASP A 83 -0.73 -6.18 -9.68
CA ASP A 83 -1.38 -5.12 -10.44
C ASP A 83 -1.02 -3.74 -9.85
N ASP A 84 -0.94 -3.60 -8.51
CA ASP A 84 -0.54 -2.38 -7.82
C ASP A 84 0.93 -2.01 -8.07
N VAL A 85 1.85 -2.95 -7.92
CA VAL A 85 3.27 -2.77 -8.23
C VAL A 85 3.46 -2.39 -9.71
N CYS A 86 2.79 -3.08 -10.64
CA CYS A 86 2.85 -2.77 -12.07
C CYS A 86 2.25 -1.41 -12.40
N LEU A 87 1.26 -0.95 -11.65
CA LEU A 87 0.69 0.39 -11.81
C LEU A 87 1.74 1.46 -11.52
N ILE A 88 2.49 1.35 -10.42
CA ILE A 88 3.57 2.29 -10.08
C ILE A 88 4.67 2.25 -11.15
N TYR A 89 5.09 1.06 -11.59
CA TYR A 89 6.07 0.90 -12.67
C TYR A 89 5.59 1.35 -14.06
N SER A 90 4.30 1.64 -14.24
CA SER A 90 3.80 2.18 -15.51
C SER A 90 4.15 3.66 -15.73
N TYR A 91 4.61 4.35 -14.69
CA TYR A 91 5.05 5.74 -14.73
C TYR A 91 6.56 5.84 -14.82
N ASP A 92 7.06 6.87 -15.52
CA ASP A 92 8.50 7.19 -15.54
C ASP A 92 8.94 7.77 -14.17
N ASP A 93 10.22 7.62 -13.81
CA ASP A 93 10.75 8.03 -12.49
C ASP A 93 10.56 9.53 -12.18
N ASP A 94 10.41 10.38 -13.19
CA ASP A 94 10.17 11.81 -13.09
C ASP A 94 8.67 12.18 -13.09
N GLU A 95 7.80 11.23 -13.28
CA GLU A 95 6.33 11.43 -13.17
C GLU A 95 5.87 11.28 -11.73
N ILE A 96 4.83 12.04 -11.35
CA ILE A 96 4.29 12.01 -9.98
C ILE A 96 3.67 10.63 -9.63
N GLY A 97 3.19 9.91 -10.63
CA GLY A 97 2.62 8.58 -10.47
C GLY A 97 3.62 7.55 -9.93
N SER A 98 4.93 7.71 -10.22
CA SER A 98 5.97 6.83 -9.66
C SER A 98 6.17 7.02 -8.15
N LYS A 99 5.59 8.05 -7.55
CA LYS A 99 5.69 8.39 -6.12
C LYS A 99 4.35 8.25 -5.38
N MET A 100 3.37 7.61 -6.03
CA MET A 100 2.07 7.38 -5.39
C MET A 100 2.12 6.13 -4.51
N THR A 101 1.22 6.08 -3.53
CA THR A 101 0.89 4.87 -2.79
C THR A 101 -0.49 4.36 -3.20
N THR A 102 -0.73 3.06 -3.08
CA THR A 102 -2.06 2.44 -3.20
C THR A 102 -2.73 2.26 -1.84
N ASN A 103 -2.01 2.56 -0.73
CA ASN A 103 -2.49 2.46 0.64
C ASN A 103 -3.36 3.66 1.02
N PHE A 104 -4.63 3.64 0.64
CA PHE A 104 -5.61 4.67 0.99
C PHE A 104 -7.04 4.13 1.03
N ILE A 105 -7.89 4.80 1.80
CA ILE A 105 -9.33 4.51 1.88
C ILE A 105 -10.07 5.23 0.76
N CYS A 106 -10.86 4.48 -0.02
CA CYS A 106 -11.68 5.02 -1.09
C CYS A 106 -13.14 4.56 -0.98
N ILE A 107 -14.08 5.51 -1.05
CA ILE A 107 -15.52 5.24 -0.92
C ILE A 107 -16.33 5.93 -2.02
N ASN A 108 -17.52 5.40 -2.32
CA ASN A 108 -18.41 6.01 -3.30
C ASN A 108 -19.21 7.19 -2.68
N ASN A 109 -19.40 8.26 -3.45
CA ASN A 109 -20.10 9.48 -3.04
C ASN A 109 -21.61 9.31 -2.75
N LYS A 110 -22.21 8.18 -3.12
CA LYS A 110 -23.65 7.89 -2.93
C LYS A 110 -23.96 7.15 -1.64
N LEU A 111 -22.94 6.76 -0.88
CA LEU A 111 -23.14 6.05 0.37
C LEU A 111 -23.80 6.96 1.41
N THR A 112 -24.53 6.33 2.33
CA THR A 112 -24.94 6.98 3.56
C THR A 112 -23.77 7.06 4.55
N ILE A 113 -23.84 7.91 5.56
CA ILE A 113 -22.81 8.02 6.63
C ILE A 113 -22.52 6.62 7.24
N LYS A 114 -23.56 5.85 7.49
CA LYS A 114 -23.41 4.50 8.07
C LYS A 114 -22.70 3.52 7.13
N GLU A 115 -23.01 3.56 5.85
CA GLU A 115 -22.35 2.72 4.83
C GLU A 115 -20.90 3.15 4.66
N ALA A 116 -20.63 4.46 4.58
CA ALA A 116 -19.28 5.00 4.48
C ALA A 116 -18.41 4.59 5.68
N MET A 117 -18.96 4.64 6.90
CA MET A 117 -18.27 4.16 8.09
C MET A 117 -17.99 2.65 8.05
N LYS A 118 -18.91 1.85 7.49
CA LYS A 118 -18.69 0.42 7.32
C LYS A 118 -17.59 0.11 6.31
N GLU A 119 -17.59 0.81 5.17
CA GLU A 119 -16.53 0.69 4.16
C GLU A 119 -15.16 1.12 4.71
N LEU A 120 -15.12 2.24 5.46
CA LEU A 120 -13.90 2.67 6.15
C LEU A 120 -13.35 1.56 7.05
N VAL A 121 -14.18 0.98 7.92
CA VAL A 121 -13.73 -0.07 8.86
C VAL A 121 -13.23 -1.31 8.11
N ALA A 122 -13.90 -1.70 7.01
CA ALA A 122 -13.49 -2.85 6.22
C ALA A 122 -12.13 -2.62 5.54
N GLN A 123 -11.89 -1.43 4.99
CA GLN A 123 -10.63 -1.11 4.31
C GLN A 123 -9.49 -0.80 5.29
N ALA A 124 -9.78 -0.29 6.49
CA ALA A 124 -8.78 0.02 7.51
C ALA A 124 -8.10 -1.22 8.13
N GLU A 125 -8.58 -2.44 7.83
CA GLU A 125 -7.88 -3.67 8.20
C GLU A 125 -6.62 -3.89 7.36
N GLU A 126 -6.58 -3.32 6.15
CA GLU A 126 -5.51 -3.51 5.16
C GLU A 126 -4.79 -2.19 4.80
N ASN A 127 -5.28 -1.05 5.29
CA ASN A 127 -4.72 0.27 4.96
C ASN A 127 -4.43 1.08 6.22
N ASP A 128 -3.21 1.55 6.36
CA ASP A 128 -2.78 2.37 7.49
C ASP A 128 -3.11 3.86 7.32
N ASN A 129 -3.25 4.31 6.07
CA ASN A 129 -3.51 5.72 5.74
C ASN A 129 -5.01 6.05 5.80
N VAL A 130 -5.56 6.06 7.02
CA VAL A 130 -7.00 6.23 7.29
C VAL A 130 -7.45 7.67 7.56
N ASN A 131 -6.52 8.63 7.69
CA ASN A 131 -6.86 10.00 8.10
C ASN A 131 -7.67 10.76 7.04
N THR A 132 -7.42 10.47 5.77
CA THR A 132 -8.13 11.04 4.63
C THR A 132 -8.86 9.94 3.88
N ILE A 133 -10.17 10.06 3.75
CA ILE A 133 -11.00 9.15 2.97
C ILE A 133 -11.25 9.79 1.62
N TYR A 134 -10.75 9.18 0.55
CA TYR A 134 -11.01 9.65 -0.80
C TYR A 134 -12.39 9.22 -1.27
N VAL A 135 -13.03 10.08 -2.02
CA VAL A 135 -14.40 9.88 -2.50
C VAL A 135 -14.40 9.90 -4.01
N VAL A 136 -15.02 8.87 -4.60
CA VAL A 136 -15.16 8.72 -6.05
C VAL A 136 -16.64 8.66 -6.45
N ASP A 137 -16.91 8.92 -7.72
CA ASP A 137 -18.22 8.70 -8.32
C ASP A 137 -18.40 7.26 -8.82
N ASP A 138 -19.55 6.96 -9.44
CA ASP A 138 -19.86 5.63 -9.99
C ASP A 138 -18.92 5.18 -11.13
N ASN A 139 -18.11 6.06 -11.67
CA ASN A 139 -17.13 5.77 -12.73
C ASN A 139 -15.70 5.69 -12.17
N ASN A 140 -15.54 5.64 -10.83
CA ASN A 140 -14.26 5.71 -10.14
C ASN A 140 -13.47 7.01 -10.43
N ILE A 141 -14.17 8.11 -10.75
CA ILE A 141 -13.54 9.41 -10.93
C ILE A 141 -13.51 10.13 -9.57
N TYR A 142 -12.35 10.68 -9.23
CA TYR A 142 -12.18 11.46 -8.01
C TYR A 142 -13.21 12.57 -7.88
N TYR A 143 -13.94 12.59 -6.77
CA TYR A 143 -14.99 13.55 -6.46
C TYR A 143 -14.58 14.54 -5.35
N GLY A 144 -13.83 14.08 -4.37
CA GLY A 144 -13.40 14.86 -3.22
C GLY A 144 -12.80 14.01 -2.12
N ALA A 145 -12.66 14.57 -0.93
CA ALA A 145 -12.15 13.84 0.23
C ALA A 145 -12.93 14.18 1.50
N ILE A 146 -12.88 13.29 2.48
CA ILE A 146 -13.45 13.44 3.81
C ILE A 146 -12.32 13.27 4.82
N ASP A 147 -12.23 14.18 5.78
CA ASP A 147 -11.38 13.97 6.96
C ASP A 147 -12.02 12.92 7.86
N LEU A 148 -11.25 11.96 8.37
CA LEU A 148 -11.73 10.89 9.25
C LEU A 148 -12.55 11.45 10.42
N LYS A 149 -12.11 12.57 11.01
CA LYS A 149 -12.80 13.21 12.11
C LYS A 149 -14.21 13.66 11.72
N GLU A 150 -14.40 14.21 10.51
CA GLU A 150 -15.71 14.66 10.03
C GLU A 150 -16.66 13.46 9.87
N LEU A 151 -16.17 12.31 9.38
CA LEU A 151 -16.96 11.10 9.27
C LEU A 151 -17.34 10.54 10.65
N ILE A 152 -16.40 10.53 11.61
CA ILE A 152 -16.64 10.05 12.99
C ILE A 152 -17.71 10.89 13.73
N ILE A 153 -17.71 12.21 13.54
CA ILE A 153 -18.67 13.11 14.24
C ILE A 153 -20.00 13.25 13.50
N ALA A 154 -20.07 12.81 12.25
CA ALA A 154 -21.28 12.88 11.44
C ALA A 154 -22.44 12.09 12.09
N ARG A 155 -23.65 12.54 11.83
CA ARG A 155 -24.87 11.88 12.33
C ARG A 155 -25.55 11.10 11.21
N ASP A 156 -26.19 9.99 11.54
CA ASP A 156 -26.85 9.10 10.58
C ASP A 156 -27.87 9.77 9.65
N TYR A 157 -28.45 10.89 10.09
CA TYR A 157 -29.40 11.67 9.28
C TYR A 157 -28.77 12.71 8.36
N GLN A 158 -27.47 12.95 8.48
CA GLN A 158 -26.73 13.83 7.57
C GLN A 158 -26.46 13.12 6.24
N LYS A 159 -26.36 13.90 5.19
CA LYS A 159 -25.89 13.36 3.90
C LYS A 159 -24.38 13.31 3.88
N LEU A 160 -23.83 12.26 3.27
CA LEU A 160 -22.39 12.16 3.07
C LEU A 160 -21.83 13.37 2.31
N GLU A 161 -22.58 13.87 1.32
CA GLU A 161 -22.22 15.04 0.51
C GLU A 161 -21.96 16.29 1.35
N ASP A 162 -22.61 16.44 2.52
CA ASP A 162 -22.47 17.63 3.39
C ASP A 162 -21.08 17.68 4.07
N ILE A 163 -20.35 16.58 4.11
CA ILE A 163 -19.01 16.47 4.74
C ILE A 163 -17.89 16.22 3.72
N ILE A 164 -18.21 16.06 2.43
CA ILE A 164 -17.21 15.92 1.37
C ILE A 164 -16.61 17.29 1.04
N SER A 165 -15.29 17.40 1.12
CA SER A 165 -14.53 18.55 0.61
C SER A 165 -14.21 18.33 -0.88
N THR A 166 -14.89 19.05 -1.76
CA THR A 166 -14.62 19.01 -3.21
C THR A 166 -13.48 19.95 -3.63
N SER A 167 -12.96 20.76 -2.72
CA SER A 167 -11.81 21.64 -2.95
C SER A 167 -10.48 21.05 -2.48
N TYR A 168 -10.45 19.78 -2.14
CA TYR A 168 -9.22 19.07 -1.78
C TYR A 168 -8.26 19.05 -2.98
N PRO A 169 -6.97 19.41 -2.81
CA PRO A 169 -6.04 19.50 -3.92
C PRO A 169 -5.76 18.13 -4.54
N TYR A 170 -5.62 18.09 -5.85
CA TYR A 170 -5.23 16.90 -6.60
C TYR A 170 -4.31 17.28 -7.77
N VAL A 171 -3.56 16.31 -8.26
CA VAL A 171 -2.74 16.40 -9.46
C VAL A 171 -3.07 15.23 -10.38
N TYR A 172 -2.74 15.35 -11.65
CA TYR A 172 -2.78 14.21 -12.57
C TYR A 172 -1.42 13.51 -12.58
N ALA A 173 -1.44 12.19 -12.60
CA ALA A 173 -0.26 11.35 -12.76
C ALA A 173 0.18 11.30 -14.23
#